data_dc2d1200d48f2686ac2a190844d6b57e
#
_entry.id   dc2d1200d48f2686ac2a190844d6b57e
#
_cell.length_a   1.000
_cell.length_b   1.000
_cell.length_c   1.000
_cell.angle_alpha   90.00
_cell.angle_beta   90.00
_cell.angle_gamma   90.00
#
_symmetry.space_group_name_H-M   'P 1'
#
loop_
_entity.id
_entity.type
_entity.pdbx_description
1 polymer ?
#
loop_
_entity_poly.entity_id
_entity_poly.type
_entity_poly.pdbx_seq_one_letter_code
_entity_poly.pdbx_strand_id
1 'polypeptide(L)'
;INYSNETKDETIKRLVEIINKKNSTYSPLSLYFIIDNKLITNQQKINDLFNVLIDDTPLEKEIKNLIIYKKGLYNADNIQENELLEILRPLINTKSVWSSHALYLIAEFFYSKNEKQKAKDFFNKILETDKPNQDIVNETRKRLNRDLSD
;
A
#
# COMPACT_ATOMS: atom_id res chain seq x y z
N ILE A 1 -26.82 1.49 13.44
CA ILE A 1 -26.61 2.75 14.18
C ILE A 1 -26.57 3.85 13.14
N ASN A 2 -27.65 4.65 13.10
CA ASN A 2 -27.71 5.84 12.27
C ASN A 2 -26.81 6.90 12.90
N TYR A 3 -25.57 6.98 12.45
CA TYR A 3 -24.75 8.14 12.75
C TYR A 3 -25.34 9.34 11.99
N SER A 4 -25.79 10.36 12.72
CA SER A 4 -26.10 11.64 12.09
C SER A 4 -24.84 12.18 11.40
N ASN A 5 -24.99 13.00 10.37
CA ASN A 5 -23.84 13.61 9.69
C ASN A 5 -22.92 14.35 10.66
N GLU A 6 -23.44 14.96 11.71
CA GLU A 6 -22.67 15.61 12.77
C GLU A 6 -21.79 14.61 13.52
N THR A 7 -22.33 13.44 13.89
CA THR A 7 -21.57 12.39 14.58
C THR A 7 -20.44 11.84 13.70
N LYS A 8 -20.69 11.69 12.40
CA LYS A 8 -19.68 11.26 11.44
C LYS A 8 -18.56 12.29 11.34
N ASP A 9 -18.88 13.57 11.20
CA ASP A 9 -17.90 14.64 11.10
C ASP A 9 -17.06 14.77 12.37
N GLU A 10 -17.66 14.62 13.54
CA GLU A 10 -16.95 14.60 14.82
C GLU A 10 -16.00 13.41 14.90
N THR A 11 -16.44 12.23 14.47
CA THR A 11 -15.61 11.02 14.45
C THR A 11 -14.40 11.20 13.55
N ILE A 12 -14.60 11.73 12.34
CA ILE A 12 -13.52 12.03 11.40
C ILE A 12 -12.52 13.00 12.04
N LYS A 13 -13.01 14.07 12.64
CA LYS A 13 -12.16 15.07 13.29
C LYS A 13 -11.30 14.46 14.39
N ARG A 14 -11.88 13.62 15.24
CA ARG A 14 -11.15 12.93 16.31
C ARG A 14 -10.09 11.98 15.78
N LEU A 15 -10.42 11.21 14.74
CA LEU A 15 -9.47 10.29 14.12
C LEU A 15 -8.29 11.03 13.48
N VAL A 16 -8.57 12.13 12.78
CA VAL A 16 -7.51 12.98 12.20
C VAL A 16 -6.64 13.59 13.29
N GLU A 17 -7.23 14.05 14.39
CA GLU A 17 -6.47 14.55 15.54
C GLU A 17 -5.53 13.48 16.12
N ILE A 18 -5.99 12.22 16.23
CA ILE A 18 -5.16 11.10 16.68
C ILE A 18 -3.99 10.87 15.73
N ILE A 19 -4.24 10.91 14.42
CA ILE A 19 -3.18 10.75 13.41
C ILE A 19 -2.13 11.86 13.59
N ASN A 20 -2.57 13.10 13.75
CA ASN A 20 -1.68 14.26 13.91
C ASN A 20 -0.93 14.29 15.24
N LYS A 21 -1.32 13.51 16.22
CA LYS A 21 -0.54 13.30 17.45
C LYS A 21 0.68 12.42 17.25
N LYS A 22 0.78 11.75 16.11
CA LYS A 22 1.95 10.95 15.70
C LYS A 22 2.28 9.85 16.72
N ASN A 23 1.25 9.18 17.21
CA ASN A 23 1.39 8.05 18.11
C ASN A 23 1.68 6.78 17.29
N SER A 24 2.69 6.02 17.69
CA SER A 24 3.15 4.84 16.94
C SER A 24 2.10 3.72 16.84
N THR A 25 1.14 3.67 17.73
CA THR A 25 0.08 2.64 17.76
C THR A 25 -1.24 3.19 17.21
N TYR A 26 -1.72 4.27 17.78
CA TYR A 26 -3.08 4.76 17.50
C TYR A 26 -3.19 5.56 16.21
N SER A 27 -2.13 6.23 15.79
CA SER A 27 -2.16 7.00 14.55
C SER A 27 -2.32 6.10 13.31
N PRO A 28 -1.55 5.00 13.15
CA PRO A 28 -1.80 4.07 12.05
C PRO A 28 -3.19 3.43 12.09
N LEU A 29 -3.64 2.98 13.27
CA LEU A 29 -4.95 2.35 13.42
C LEU A 29 -6.08 3.30 13.05
N SER A 30 -5.95 4.59 13.37
CA SER A 30 -6.93 5.61 13.02
C SER A 30 -7.05 5.80 11.51
N LEU A 31 -5.94 5.80 10.79
CA LEU A 31 -5.96 5.89 9.33
C LEU A 31 -6.60 4.64 8.70
N TYR A 32 -6.25 3.45 9.20
CA TYR A 32 -6.86 2.21 8.70
C TYR A 32 -8.38 2.24 8.88
N PHE A 33 -8.84 2.68 10.04
CA PHE A 33 -10.28 2.80 10.31
C PHE A 33 -10.96 3.78 9.33
N ILE A 34 -10.36 4.91 9.07
CA ILE A 34 -10.86 5.90 8.11
C ILE A 34 -11.01 5.28 6.72
N ILE A 35 -10.00 4.56 6.24
CA ILE A 35 -9.98 3.95 4.92
C ILE A 35 -10.99 2.80 4.84
N ASP A 36 -10.97 1.89 5.81
CA ASP A 36 -11.83 0.69 5.79
C ASP A 36 -13.31 1.04 5.87
N ASN A 37 -13.65 2.12 6.57
CA ASN A 37 -15.04 2.59 6.70
C ASN A 37 -15.40 3.72 5.71
N LYS A 38 -14.49 4.05 4.80
CA LYS A 38 -14.70 5.09 3.78
C LYS A 38 -15.16 6.44 4.36
N LEU A 39 -14.61 6.80 5.52
CA LEU A 39 -14.99 8.03 6.21
C LEU A 39 -14.48 9.28 5.48
N ILE A 40 -13.29 9.19 4.89
CA ILE A 40 -12.73 10.19 4.00
C ILE A 40 -12.48 9.50 2.67
N THR A 41 -13.03 10.04 1.59
CA THR A 41 -12.90 9.47 0.24
C THR A 41 -12.05 10.34 -0.69
N ASN A 42 -11.70 11.56 -0.28
CA ASN A 42 -10.80 12.42 -1.04
C ASN A 42 -9.38 11.84 -1.03
N GLN A 43 -8.88 11.47 -2.20
CA GLN A 43 -7.58 10.81 -2.36
C GLN A 43 -6.42 11.67 -1.81
N GLN A 44 -6.43 12.97 -2.07
CA GLN A 44 -5.37 13.85 -1.59
C GLN A 44 -5.33 13.93 -0.07
N LYS A 45 -6.49 14.02 0.57
CA LYS A 45 -6.58 14.02 2.04
C LYS A 45 -6.06 12.73 2.65
N ILE A 46 -6.41 11.59 2.08
CA ILE A 46 -5.89 10.29 2.54
C ILE A 46 -4.37 10.23 2.35
N ASN A 47 -3.86 10.68 1.22
CA ASN A 47 -2.41 10.69 0.97
C ASN A 47 -1.67 11.63 1.92
N ASP A 48 -2.25 12.76 2.27
CA ASP A 48 -1.67 13.65 3.28
C ASP A 48 -1.57 12.95 4.65
N LEU A 49 -2.58 12.17 5.03
CA LEU A 49 -2.57 11.39 6.27
C LEU A 49 -1.54 10.25 6.22
N PHE A 50 -1.40 9.56 5.09
CA PHE A 50 -0.30 8.61 4.89
C PHE A 50 1.06 9.26 5.10
N ASN A 51 1.25 10.45 4.58
CA ASN A 51 2.53 11.17 4.70
C ASN A 51 2.84 11.55 6.16
N VAL A 52 1.84 11.92 6.96
CA VAL A 52 2.03 12.13 8.41
C VAL A 52 2.58 10.86 9.07
N LEU A 53 2.05 9.69 8.72
CA LEU A 53 2.52 8.41 9.26
C LEU A 53 3.93 8.06 8.78
N ILE A 54 4.17 8.20 7.49
CA ILE A 54 5.43 7.75 6.86
C ILE A 54 6.58 8.70 7.22
N ASP A 55 6.35 10.02 7.18
CA ASP A 55 7.41 11.02 7.28
C ASP A 55 7.61 11.52 8.70
N ASP A 56 6.55 11.59 9.52
CA ASP A 56 6.57 12.35 10.77
C ASP A 56 6.27 11.51 12.03
N THR A 57 5.83 10.26 11.88
CA THR A 57 5.47 9.42 13.03
C THR A 57 6.61 8.46 13.36
N PRO A 58 7.01 8.33 14.64
CA PRO A 58 8.08 7.41 15.03
C PRO A 58 7.57 5.97 15.01
N LEU A 59 7.81 5.27 13.90
CA LEU A 59 7.36 3.90 13.66
C LEU A 59 8.55 2.95 13.59
N GLU A 60 8.35 1.71 14.05
CA GLU A 60 9.27 0.62 13.80
C GLU A 60 9.35 0.39 12.28
N LYS A 61 10.53 -0.02 11.79
CA LYS A 61 10.85 -0.05 10.36
C LYS A 61 9.85 -0.86 9.52
N GLU A 62 9.51 -2.07 9.95
CA GLU A 62 8.60 -2.92 9.17
C GLU A 62 7.13 -2.48 9.28
N ILE A 63 6.78 -1.76 10.34
CA ILE A 63 5.47 -1.10 10.45
C ILE A 63 5.38 0.05 9.44
N LYS A 64 6.42 0.87 9.35
CA LYS A 64 6.51 1.94 8.34
C LYS A 64 6.44 1.35 6.92
N ASN A 65 7.16 0.27 6.66
CA ASN A 65 7.15 -0.40 5.37
C ASN A 65 5.77 -0.96 5.00
N LEU A 66 5.05 -1.52 5.96
CA LEU A 66 3.66 -1.94 5.77
C LEU A 66 2.77 -0.75 5.36
N ILE A 67 2.93 0.40 6.01
CA ILE A 67 2.16 1.60 5.69
C ILE A 67 2.48 2.10 4.28
N ILE A 68 3.74 2.07 3.87
CA ILE A 68 4.15 2.40 2.50
C ILE A 68 3.47 1.46 1.50
N TYR A 69 3.46 0.15 1.76
CA TYR A 69 2.75 -0.82 0.93
C TYR A 69 1.25 -0.51 0.86
N LYS A 70 0.62 -0.23 2.00
CA LYS A 70 -0.81 0.15 2.06
C LYS A 70 -1.11 1.43 1.25
N LYS A 71 -0.20 2.41 1.28
CA LYS A 71 -0.32 3.60 0.44
C LYS A 71 -0.29 3.24 -1.06
N GLY A 72 0.59 2.34 -1.45
CA GLY A 72 0.63 1.81 -2.82
C GLY A 72 -0.68 1.13 -3.22
N LEU A 73 -1.20 0.24 -2.38
CA LEU A 73 -2.49 -0.43 -2.59
C LEU A 73 -3.64 0.55 -2.74
N TYR A 74 -3.72 1.53 -1.85
CA TYR A 74 -4.78 2.52 -1.86
C TYR A 74 -4.80 3.34 -3.16
N ASN A 75 -3.62 3.64 -3.71
CA ASN A 75 -3.49 4.51 -4.87
C ASN A 75 -3.44 3.79 -6.22
N ALA A 76 -3.16 2.49 -6.26
CA ALA A 76 -2.80 1.77 -7.47
C ALA A 76 -3.78 1.93 -8.65
N ASP A 77 -5.08 2.03 -8.37
CA ASP A 77 -6.11 2.14 -9.42
C ASP A 77 -6.25 3.57 -10.00
N ASN A 78 -5.65 4.57 -9.36
CA ASN A 78 -5.92 5.98 -9.64
C ASN A 78 -4.66 6.83 -9.88
N ILE A 79 -3.50 6.21 -10.08
CA ILE A 79 -2.25 6.93 -10.29
C ILE A 79 -1.49 6.40 -11.52
N GLN A 80 -0.50 7.16 -11.95
CA GLN A 80 0.37 6.80 -13.04
C GLN A 80 1.50 5.85 -12.58
N GLU A 81 2.11 5.16 -13.53
CA GLU A 81 3.21 4.22 -13.30
C GLU A 81 4.33 4.81 -12.44
N ASN A 82 4.82 5.98 -12.81
CA ASN A 82 5.93 6.63 -12.11
C ASN A 82 5.58 6.98 -10.65
N GLU A 83 4.34 7.35 -10.39
CA GLU A 83 3.86 7.65 -9.03
C GLU A 83 3.82 6.39 -8.16
N LEU A 84 3.32 5.28 -8.69
CA LEU A 84 3.28 4.01 -7.96
C LEU A 84 4.69 3.51 -7.64
N LEU A 85 5.59 3.57 -8.63
CA LEU A 85 6.98 3.17 -8.44
C LEU A 85 7.68 4.05 -7.40
N GLU A 86 7.40 5.35 -7.37
CA GLU A 86 7.95 6.27 -6.38
C GLU A 86 7.47 5.94 -4.96
N ILE A 87 6.18 5.66 -4.79
CA ILE A 87 5.60 5.27 -3.49
C ILE A 87 6.30 3.99 -2.97
N LEU A 88 6.48 3.00 -3.82
CA LEU A 88 6.96 1.67 -3.44
C LEU A 88 8.49 1.52 -3.51
N ARG A 89 9.21 2.52 -4.00
CA ARG A 89 10.67 2.48 -4.11
C ARG A 89 11.37 2.02 -2.83
N PRO A 90 10.99 2.48 -1.63
CA PRO A 90 11.64 2.04 -0.40
C PRO A 90 11.53 0.53 -0.14
N LEU A 91 10.59 -0.17 -0.80
CA LEU A 91 10.36 -1.60 -0.61
C LEU A 91 10.98 -2.48 -1.70
N ILE A 92 11.26 -1.92 -2.88
CA ILE A 92 11.62 -2.71 -4.07
C ILE A 92 13.04 -3.28 -3.96
N ASN A 93 14.00 -2.50 -3.46
CA ASN A 93 15.42 -2.85 -3.42
C ASN A 93 15.93 -3.05 -2.00
N THR A 94 15.09 -3.51 -1.09
CA THR A 94 15.44 -3.69 0.32
C THR A 94 15.06 -5.08 0.79
N LYS A 95 15.57 -5.45 1.97
CA LYS A 95 15.26 -6.73 2.62
C LYS A 95 13.98 -6.66 3.47
N SER A 96 13.06 -5.77 3.16
CA SER A 96 11.78 -5.68 3.85
C SER A 96 10.96 -6.95 3.67
N VAL A 97 10.25 -7.35 4.71
CA VAL A 97 9.26 -8.44 4.64
C VAL A 97 8.11 -8.10 3.68
N TRP A 98 7.94 -6.84 3.32
CA TRP A 98 6.91 -6.35 2.40
C TRP A 98 7.40 -6.19 0.96
N SER A 99 8.66 -6.52 0.67
CA SER A 99 9.24 -6.39 -0.68
C SER A 99 8.51 -7.24 -1.71
N SER A 100 8.25 -8.50 -1.41
CA SER A 100 7.51 -9.40 -2.33
C SER A 100 6.10 -8.87 -2.63
N HIS A 101 5.42 -8.35 -1.62
CA HIS A 101 4.09 -7.77 -1.77
C HIS A 101 4.11 -6.53 -2.67
N ALA A 102 5.11 -5.67 -2.50
CA ALA A 102 5.27 -4.47 -3.33
C ALA A 102 5.55 -4.83 -4.79
N LEU A 103 6.45 -5.78 -5.03
CA LEU A 103 6.75 -6.26 -6.38
C LEU A 103 5.54 -6.89 -7.04
N TYR A 104 4.76 -7.65 -6.30
CA TYR A 104 3.53 -8.26 -6.81
C TYR A 104 2.49 -7.21 -7.20
N LEU A 105 2.31 -6.19 -6.38
CA LEU A 105 1.41 -5.07 -6.68
C LEU A 105 1.82 -4.35 -7.97
N ILE A 106 3.11 -4.09 -8.15
CA ILE A 106 3.64 -3.46 -9.37
C ILE A 106 3.41 -4.37 -10.58
N ALA A 107 3.69 -5.66 -10.45
CA ALA A 107 3.46 -6.62 -11.53
C ALA A 107 1.98 -6.65 -11.97
N GLU A 108 1.06 -6.67 -11.00
CA GLU A 108 -0.38 -6.61 -11.28
C GLU A 108 -0.79 -5.29 -11.93
N PHE A 109 -0.20 -4.18 -11.49
CA PHE A 109 -0.43 -2.87 -12.10
C PHE A 109 -0.09 -2.89 -13.59
N PHE A 110 1.08 -3.39 -13.95
CA PHE A 110 1.48 -3.48 -15.35
C PHE A 110 0.60 -4.45 -16.14
N TYR A 111 0.24 -5.58 -15.54
CA TYR A 111 -0.66 -6.53 -16.18
C TYR A 111 -2.02 -5.89 -16.49
N SER A 112 -2.58 -5.12 -15.57
CA SER A 112 -3.86 -4.42 -15.76
C SER A 112 -3.80 -3.36 -16.87
N LYS A 113 -2.62 -2.83 -17.14
CA LYS A 113 -2.37 -1.87 -18.24
C LYS A 113 -2.00 -2.56 -19.55
N ASN A 114 -2.11 -3.88 -19.62
CA ASN A 114 -1.73 -4.71 -20.77
C ASN A 114 -0.23 -4.59 -21.13
N GLU A 115 0.60 -4.23 -20.18
CA GLU A 115 2.05 -4.20 -20.32
C GLU A 115 2.65 -5.51 -19.82
N LYS A 116 2.39 -6.59 -20.56
CA LYS A 116 2.67 -7.96 -20.13
C LYS A 116 4.16 -8.24 -19.90
N GLN A 117 5.05 -7.66 -20.70
CA GLN A 117 6.49 -7.86 -20.53
C GLN A 117 6.98 -7.24 -19.22
N LYS A 118 6.55 -6.03 -18.91
CA LYS A 118 6.89 -5.39 -17.63
C LYS A 118 6.32 -6.17 -16.45
N ALA A 119 5.08 -6.64 -16.56
CA ALA A 119 4.48 -7.48 -15.53
C ALA A 119 5.31 -8.74 -15.29
N LYS A 120 5.71 -9.43 -16.35
CA LYS A 120 6.56 -10.62 -16.28
C LYS A 120 7.88 -10.33 -15.60
N ASP A 121 8.53 -9.21 -15.94
CA ASP A 121 9.80 -8.82 -15.34
C ASP A 121 9.67 -8.62 -13.82
N PHE A 122 8.60 -7.97 -13.35
CA PHE A 122 8.38 -7.78 -11.92
C PHE A 122 7.98 -9.05 -11.20
N PHE A 123 7.17 -9.93 -11.81
CA PHE A 123 6.91 -11.26 -11.25
C PHE A 123 8.20 -12.08 -11.09
N ASN A 124 9.08 -12.04 -12.09
CA ASN A 124 10.37 -12.74 -12.00
C ASN A 124 11.28 -12.17 -10.92
N LYS A 125 11.24 -10.86 -10.67
CA LYS A 125 11.99 -10.25 -9.56
C LYS A 125 11.58 -10.81 -8.20
N ILE A 126 10.31 -11.20 -8.02
CA ILE A 126 9.85 -11.84 -6.79
C ILE A 126 10.60 -13.15 -6.55
N LEU A 127 10.77 -13.95 -7.61
CA LEU A 127 11.46 -15.24 -7.51
C LEU A 127 12.97 -15.09 -7.22
N GLU A 128 13.54 -13.93 -7.52
CA GLU A 128 14.95 -13.61 -7.26
C GLU A 128 15.16 -12.94 -5.89
N THR A 129 14.10 -12.58 -5.19
CA THR A 129 14.16 -11.89 -3.90
C THR A 129 14.68 -12.84 -2.81
N ASP A 130 15.56 -12.32 -1.94
CA ASP A 130 16.02 -13.05 -0.76
C ASP A 130 14.84 -13.20 0.24
N LYS A 131 14.58 -14.44 0.65
CA LYS A 131 13.51 -14.80 1.60
C LYS A 131 12.14 -14.18 1.25
N PRO A 132 11.61 -14.42 0.04
CA PRO A 132 10.32 -13.88 -0.35
C PRO A 132 9.18 -14.52 0.45
N ASN A 133 8.04 -13.82 0.53
CA ASN A 133 6.82 -14.42 1.08
C ASN A 133 6.38 -15.61 0.22
N GLN A 134 6.20 -16.80 0.83
CA GLN A 134 5.91 -18.03 0.08
C GLN A 134 4.56 -18.02 -0.60
N ASP A 135 3.54 -17.42 0.00
CA ASP A 135 2.22 -17.31 -0.64
C ASP A 135 2.29 -16.43 -1.89
N ILE A 136 3.05 -15.33 -1.83
CA ILE A 136 3.30 -14.46 -2.97
C ILE A 136 4.10 -15.21 -4.06
N VAL A 137 5.10 -16.00 -3.69
CA VAL A 137 5.85 -16.85 -4.64
C VAL A 137 4.92 -17.83 -5.35
N ASN A 138 4.04 -18.50 -4.62
CA ASN A 138 3.10 -19.46 -5.18
C ASN A 138 2.13 -18.80 -6.17
N GLU A 139 1.58 -17.64 -5.80
CA GLU A 139 0.71 -16.87 -6.71
C GLU A 139 1.48 -16.37 -7.93
N THR A 140 2.72 -15.93 -7.75
CA THR A 140 3.59 -15.48 -8.83
C THR A 140 3.80 -16.59 -9.86
N ARG A 141 4.11 -17.82 -9.42
CA ARG A 141 4.28 -18.95 -10.32
C ARG A 141 3.01 -19.27 -11.09
N LYS A 142 1.85 -19.22 -10.44
CA LYS A 142 0.55 -19.41 -11.12
C LYS A 142 0.33 -18.34 -12.19
N ARG A 143 0.61 -17.08 -11.88
CA ARG A 143 0.43 -15.98 -12.82
C ARG A 143 1.37 -16.10 -14.02
N LEU A 144 2.65 -16.42 -13.80
CA LEU A 144 3.61 -16.64 -14.88
C LEU A 144 3.19 -17.78 -15.81
N ASN A 145 2.71 -18.89 -15.25
CA ASN A 145 2.32 -20.06 -16.05
C ASN A 145 0.98 -19.88 -16.78
N ARG A 146 0.01 -19.26 -16.12
CA ARG A 146 -1.35 -19.13 -16.67
C ARG A 146 -1.51 -17.92 -17.57
N ASP A 147 -1.03 -16.77 -17.14
CA ASP A 147 -1.38 -15.48 -17.73
C ASP A 147 -0.26 -14.89 -18.61
N LEU A 148 0.98 -15.33 -18.43
CA LEU A 148 2.18 -14.73 -19.03
C LEU A 148 3.10 -15.76 -19.68
N SER A 149 2.64 -16.97 -19.88
CA SER A 149 3.36 -17.97 -20.69
C SER A 149 3.25 -17.61 -22.17
N ASP A 150 4.34 -17.72 -22.88
CA ASP A 150 4.41 -17.50 -24.34
C ASP A 150 3.64 -18.57 -25.12
#